data_c284b78bdac5d724c8e6fac3b3b399a7
#
_entry.id   c284b78bdac5d724c8e6fac3b3b399a7
#
_cell.length_a   1.000
_cell.length_b   1.000
_cell.length_c   1.000
_cell.angle_alpha   90.00
_cell.angle_beta   90.00
_cell.angle_gamma   90.00
#
_symmetry.space_group_name_H-M   'P 1'
#
loop_
_entity.id
_entity.type
_entity.pdbx_description
1 polymer ?
#
loop_
_entity_poly.entity_id
_entity_poly.type
_entity_poly.pdbx_seq_one_letter_code
_entity_poly.pdbx_strand_id
1 'polypeptide(L)'
;MTWAEFDLKSTLNQGKNDPSIIMWSLGNEISEGASEGGYYEISKNLIKWAQEIDTSKPLTIGSNRVKGAIGQADNEHIKIANDLTKIGGMSGTNYSGGSNYDALHSTYPEWFLYGSETASAVNSRGVYTTKANAALDQDKQLTSYDKSKVNWGALASEAWYDVITRDFVAGEYVWTGFDYIGEPTPANKINAGAATSWPSPKNSYFGIVDTAGLPKDSYYFYQSQWNDEVNTLHVLPTWNEDSLMKDEKGNVEVVVYSDAAKVKLFLNDSEIAEQTFEEHTTGAGYKYQTVKGKTGHESMYMTFSVPYEKGTLKAVAYDKGYHYSFRLYSL
;
A
#
# COMPACT_ATOMS: atom_id res chain seq x y z
N MET A 1 -19.18 -8.66 -27.25
CA MET A 1 -19.16 -9.58 -26.09
C MET A 1 -19.31 -11.07 -26.45
N THR A 2 -19.09 -11.46 -27.66
CA THR A 2 -19.34 -12.83 -28.13
C THR A 2 -18.56 -13.91 -27.37
N TRP A 3 -17.37 -13.60 -26.87
CA TRP A 3 -16.52 -14.54 -26.13
C TRP A 3 -16.50 -14.34 -24.61
N ALA A 4 -16.95 -13.17 -24.09
CA ALA A 4 -16.82 -12.81 -22.69
C ALA A 4 -17.49 -13.83 -21.73
N GLU A 5 -18.65 -14.35 -22.07
CA GLU A 5 -19.32 -15.38 -21.28
C GLU A 5 -18.51 -16.67 -21.22
N PHE A 6 -18.02 -17.13 -22.36
CA PHE A 6 -17.22 -18.35 -22.44
C PHE A 6 -15.91 -18.21 -21.63
N ASP A 7 -15.20 -17.13 -21.84
CA ASP A 7 -13.90 -16.88 -21.17
C ASP A 7 -14.07 -16.76 -19.66
N LEU A 8 -15.07 -15.99 -19.19
CA LEU A 8 -15.36 -15.86 -17.77
C LEU A 8 -15.72 -17.23 -17.15
N LYS A 9 -16.67 -17.94 -17.73
CA LYS A 9 -17.08 -19.26 -17.22
C LYS A 9 -15.95 -20.28 -17.25
N SER A 10 -15.09 -20.24 -18.27
CA SER A 10 -13.91 -21.10 -18.36
C SER A 10 -12.93 -20.81 -17.21
N THR A 11 -12.63 -19.53 -16.97
CA THR A 11 -11.72 -19.08 -15.89
C THR A 11 -12.25 -19.50 -14.52
N LEU A 12 -13.52 -19.25 -14.25
CA LEU A 12 -14.16 -19.63 -12.97
C LEU A 12 -14.16 -21.14 -12.77
N ASN A 13 -14.47 -21.93 -13.81
CA ASN A 13 -14.46 -23.38 -13.72
C ASN A 13 -13.07 -23.96 -13.42
N GLN A 14 -12.00 -23.31 -13.90
CA GLN A 14 -10.65 -23.75 -13.61
C GLN A 14 -10.27 -23.53 -12.13
N GLY A 15 -10.71 -22.41 -11.54
CA GLY A 15 -10.30 -21.99 -10.20
C GLY A 15 -11.32 -22.22 -9.08
N LYS A 16 -12.59 -22.54 -9.36
CA LYS A 16 -13.65 -22.58 -8.33
C LYS A 16 -13.39 -23.55 -7.16
N ASN A 17 -12.61 -24.60 -7.39
CA ASN A 17 -12.23 -25.57 -6.36
C ASN A 17 -10.88 -25.30 -5.72
N ASP A 18 -10.17 -24.22 -6.11
CA ASP A 18 -8.91 -23.83 -5.50
C ASP A 18 -9.20 -23.09 -4.19
N PRO A 19 -8.74 -23.62 -3.03
CA PRO A 19 -8.98 -22.99 -1.73
C PRO A 19 -8.22 -21.68 -1.51
N SER A 20 -7.20 -21.38 -2.31
CA SER A 20 -6.46 -20.12 -2.25
C SER A 20 -7.22 -18.96 -2.88
N ILE A 21 -8.22 -19.23 -3.72
CA ILE A 21 -9.06 -18.20 -4.32
C ILE A 21 -10.18 -17.84 -3.34
N ILE A 22 -10.12 -16.63 -2.80
CA ILE A 22 -11.08 -16.15 -1.79
C ILE A 22 -12.21 -15.29 -2.36
N MET A 23 -12.00 -14.67 -3.53
CA MET A 23 -13.00 -13.87 -4.24
C MET A 23 -12.70 -13.80 -5.74
N TRP A 24 -13.69 -13.38 -6.53
CA TRP A 24 -13.57 -13.20 -7.97
C TRP A 24 -13.72 -11.72 -8.34
N SER A 25 -12.70 -11.12 -8.93
CA SER A 25 -12.81 -9.80 -9.53
C SER A 25 -13.26 -9.91 -10.99
N LEU A 26 -14.37 -9.26 -11.29
CA LEU A 26 -14.99 -9.27 -12.63
C LEU A 26 -14.47 -8.15 -13.53
N GLY A 27 -13.68 -7.22 -12.99
CA GLY A 27 -13.10 -6.12 -13.76
C GLY A 27 -12.41 -5.09 -12.87
N ASN A 28 -11.64 -4.22 -13.51
CA ASN A 28 -10.91 -3.14 -12.85
C ASN A 28 -11.05 -1.84 -13.64
N GLU A 29 -11.33 -0.74 -12.93
CA GLU A 29 -11.42 0.63 -13.46
C GLU A 29 -12.23 0.77 -14.76
N ILE A 30 -13.37 0.09 -14.80
CA ILE A 30 -14.21 -0.02 -15.99
C ILE A 30 -14.62 1.38 -16.46
N SER A 31 -14.23 1.73 -17.67
CA SER A 31 -14.58 2.98 -18.34
C SER A 31 -14.97 2.77 -19.82
N GLU A 32 -14.65 1.61 -20.34
CA GLU A 32 -14.96 1.21 -21.73
C GLU A 32 -16.48 1.09 -21.89
N GLY A 33 -17.00 1.61 -22.97
CA GLY A 33 -18.42 1.65 -23.22
C GLY A 33 -19.19 2.76 -22.50
N ALA A 34 -18.51 3.65 -21.76
CA ALA A 34 -19.15 4.79 -21.11
C ALA A 34 -19.88 5.70 -22.10
N SER A 35 -19.36 5.82 -23.34
CA SER A 35 -20.00 6.55 -24.45
C SER A 35 -21.21 5.78 -25.07
N GLU A 36 -21.29 4.48 -24.80
CA GLU A 36 -22.33 3.59 -25.32
C GLU A 36 -23.36 3.23 -24.25
N GLY A 37 -23.20 3.77 -23.01
CA GLY A 37 -24.09 3.50 -21.89
C GLY A 37 -24.13 2.03 -21.45
N GLY A 38 -23.06 1.28 -21.75
CA GLY A 38 -23.12 -0.19 -21.70
C GLY A 38 -22.42 -0.87 -20.53
N TYR A 39 -21.58 -0.17 -19.74
CA TYR A 39 -20.78 -0.90 -18.74
C TYR A 39 -21.61 -1.43 -17.56
N TYR A 40 -22.73 -0.79 -17.20
CA TYR A 40 -23.64 -1.33 -16.20
C TYR A 40 -24.29 -2.64 -16.69
N GLU A 41 -24.80 -2.67 -17.91
CA GLU A 41 -25.38 -3.88 -18.50
C GLU A 41 -24.34 -4.99 -18.72
N ILE A 42 -23.12 -4.61 -19.06
CA ILE A 42 -21.98 -5.54 -19.14
C ILE A 42 -21.72 -6.16 -17.77
N SER A 43 -21.62 -5.36 -16.72
CA SER A 43 -21.38 -5.82 -15.36
C SER A 43 -22.50 -6.74 -14.85
N LYS A 44 -23.75 -6.43 -15.14
CA LYS A 44 -24.89 -7.32 -14.83
C LYS A 44 -24.75 -8.69 -15.47
N ASN A 45 -24.36 -8.74 -16.74
CA ASN A 45 -24.13 -10.00 -17.42
C ASN A 45 -22.95 -10.77 -16.82
N LEU A 46 -21.84 -10.10 -16.51
CA LEU A 46 -20.68 -10.74 -15.86
C LEU A 46 -21.06 -11.30 -14.48
N ILE A 47 -21.79 -10.56 -13.67
CA ILE A 47 -22.30 -11.02 -12.37
C ILE A 47 -23.18 -12.26 -12.55
N LYS A 48 -24.14 -12.20 -13.46
CA LYS A 48 -25.03 -13.32 -13.74
C LYS A 48 -24.28 -14.59 -14.16
N TRP A 49 -23.37 -14.47 -15.13
CA TRP A 49 -22.59 -15.61 -15.63
C TRP A 49 -21.63 -16.17 -14.55
N ALA A 50 -21.07 -15.33 -13.71
CA ALA A 50 -20.23 -15.78 -12.61
C ALA A 50 -21.04 -16.59 -11.58
N GLN A 51 -22.23 -16.12 -11.21
CA GLN A 51 -23.13 -16.82 -10.29
C GLN A 51 -23.66 -18.17 -10.83
N GLU A 52 -23.70 -18.34 -12.13
CA GLU A 52 -24.05 -19.67 -12.73
C GLU A 52 -22.95 -20.72 -12.49
N ILE A 53 -21.72 -20.30 -12.16
CA ILE A 53 -20.56 -21.18 -11.98
C ILE A 53 -20.15 -21.32 -10.50
N ASP A 54 -20.09 -20.20 -9.76
CA ASP A 54 -19.65 -20.20 -8.36
C ASP A 54 -20.40 -19.13 -7.56
N THR A 55 -21.15 -19.56 -6.56
CA THR A 55 -21.85 -18.71 -5.60
C THR A 55 -21.22 -18.77 -4.21
N SER A 56 -20.13 -19.54 -4.05
CA SER A 56 -19.47 -19.75 -2.75
C SER A 56 -18.48 -18.64 -2.40
N LYS A 57 -18.03 -17.85 -3.39
CA LYS A 57 -17.05 -16.78 -3.21
C LYS A 57 -17.67 -15.43 -3.58
N PRO A 58 -17.36 -14.36 -2.84
CA PRO A 58 -17.84 -13.03 -3.16
C PRO A 58 -17.31 -12.56 -4.53
N LEU A 59 -18.15 -11.86 -5.26
CA LEU A 59 -17.78 -11.16 -6.48
C LEU A 59 -17.40 -9.72 -6.17
N THR A 60 -16.49 -9.14 -6.95
CA THR A 60 -16.08 -7.75 -6.80
C THR A 60 -15.72 -7.12 -8.14
N ILE A 61 -15.61 -5.80 -8.15
CA ILE A 61 -15.03 -4.97 -9.21
C ILE A 61 -14.24 -3.86 -8.55
N GLY A 62 -12.98 -3.68 -8.95
CA GLY A 62 -12.14 -2.57 -8.51
C GLY A 62 -12.54 -1.27 -9.21
N SER A 63 -12.95 -0.25 -8.45
CA SER A 63 -13.46 1.00 -9.03
C SER A 63 -12.68 2.23 -8.56
N ASN A 64 -12.14 2.99 -9.49
CA ASN A 64 -11.58 4.33 -9.25
C ASN A 64 -12.64 5.44 -9.31
N ARG A 65 -13.90 5.11 -9.62
CA ARG A 65 -14.99 6.06 -9.88
C ARG A 65 -16.00 6.17 -8.74
N VAL A 66 -16.22 5.11 -7.98
CA VAL A 66 -17.26 5.06 -6.93
C VAL A 66 -17.11 6.18 -5.90
N LYS A 67 -15.88 6.51 -5.52
CA LYS A 67 -15.58 7.60 -4.58
C LYS A 67 -16.00 9.00 -5.09
N GLY A 68 -16.00 9.22 -6.39
CA GLY A 68 -16.46 10.46 -7.02
C GLY A 68 -17.97 10.52 -7.28
N ALA A 69 -18.68 9.43 -7.00
CA ALA A 69 -20.12 9.28 -7.26
C ALA A 69 -20.95 9.07 -5.98
N ILE A 70 -20.37 9.30 -4.80
CA ILE A 70 -21.06 9.13 -3.51
C ILE A 70 -22.34 9.96 -3.47
N GLY A 71 -23.48 9.33 -3.11
CA GLY A 71 -24.80 9.94 -3.07
C GLY A 71 -25.52 10.05 -4.41
N GLN A 72 -24.90 9.62 -5.52
CA GLN A 72 -25.48 9.68 -6.87
C GLN A 72 -26.11 8.32 -7.21
N ALA A 73 -27.34 8.06 -6.76
CA ALA A 73 -28.02 6.75 -6.89
C ALA A 73 -28.13 6.26 -8.36
N ASP A 74 -28.24 7.17 -9.31
CA ASP A 74 -28.35 6.84 -10.73
C ASP A 74 -26.99 6.60 -11.43
N ASN A 75 -25.88 6.87 -10.76
CA ASN A 75 -24.56 6.61 -11.27
C ASN A 75 -24.33 5.09 -11.43
N GLU A 76 -23.81 4.68 -12.58
CA GLU A 76 -23.67 3.25 -12.90
C GLU A 76 -22.68 2.52 -11.98
N HIS A 77 -21.61 3.18 -11.51
CA HIS A 77 -20.68 2.58 -10.54
C HIS A 77 -21.35 2.32 -9.18
N ILE A 78 -22.26 3.19 -8.75
CA ILE A 78 -23.07 3.01 -7.55
C ILE A 78 -24.06 1.86 -7.74
N LYS A 79 -24.73 1.79 -8.90
CA LYS A 79 -25.62 0.67 -9.23
C LYS A 79 -24.90 -0.68 -9.23
N ILE A 80 -23.68 -0.73 -9.79
CA ILE A 80 -22.86 -1.94 -9.79
C ILE A 80 -22.50 -2.37 -8.36
N ALA A 81 -22.03 -1.44 -7.53
CA ALA A 81 -21.71 -1.74 -6.13
C ALA A 81 -22.93 -2.21 -5.34
N ASN A 82 -24.10 -1.59 -5.56
CA ASN A 82 -25.36 -2.05 -4.97
C ASN A 82 -25.75 -3.46 -5.43
N ASP A 83 -25.58 -3.79 -6.69
CA ASP A 83 -25.90 -5.11 -7.20
C ASP A 83 -24.94 -6.18 -6.66
N LEU A 84 -23.65 -5.86 -6.52
CA LEU A 84 -22.69 -6.73 -5.84
C LEU A 84 -23.09 -6.97 -4.38
N THR A 85 -23.42 -5.91 -3.64
CA THR A 85 -23.82 -5.99 -2.22
C THR A 85 -25.04 -6.91 -2.04
N LYS A 86 -26.05 -6.83 -2.91
CA LYS A 86 -27.28 -7.68 -2.85
C LYS A 86 -27.00 -9.16 -2.92
N ILE A 87 -25.87 -9.56 -3.49
CA ILE A 87 -25.47 -10.96 -3.64
C ILE A 87 -24.33 -11.36 -2.68
N GLY A 88 -24.03 -10.53 -1.67
CA GLY A 88 -22.92 -10.75 -0.74
C GLY A 88 -21.54 -10.51 -1.35
N GLY A 89 -21.47 -9.76 -2.44
CA GLY A 89 -20.22 -9.33 -3.05
C GLY A 89 -19.58 -8.15 -2.32
N MET A 90 -18.38 -7.78 -2.74
CA MET A 90 -17.59 -6.72 -2.14
C MET A 90 -17.43 -5.51 -3.07
N SER A 91 -17.43 -4.32 -2.50
CA SER A 91 -17.18 -3.07 -3.21
C SER A 91 -15.70 -2.70 -3.13
N GLY A 92 -14.95 -3.02 -4.18
CA GLY A 92 -13.56 -2.63 -4.31
C GLY A 92 -13.41 -1.15 -4.68
N THR A 93 -12.53 -0.45 -3.99
CA THR A 93 -12.25 0.96 -4.29
C THR A 93 -10.77 1.18 -4.53
N ASN A 94 -10.44 1.74 -5.70
CA ASN A 94 -9.06 2.07 -6.05
C ASN A 94 -8.71 3.48 -5.54
N TYR A 95 -7.63 3.59 -4.76
CA TYR A 95 -7.07 4.86 -4.25
C TYR A 95 -8.09 5.75 -3.53
N SER A 96 -8.89 5.17 -2.64
CA SER A 96 -9.95 5.92 -1.97
C SER A 96 -9.41 6.83 -0.86
N GLY A 97 -8.53 6.35 0.00
CA GLY A 97 -8.09 7.06 1.19
C GLY A 97 -9.17 7.18 2.27
N GLY A 98 -8.76 7.56 3.48
CA GLY A 98 -9.58 7.48 4.68
C GLY A 98 -10.89 8.25 4.62
N SER A 99 -10.86 9.51 4.17
CA SER A 99 -12.07 10.33 4.08
C SER A 99 -13.12 9.79 3.10
N ASN A 100 -12.68 9.15 2.01
CA ASN A 100 -13.60 8.52 1.07
C ASN A 100 -14.18 7.20 1.64
N TYR A 101 -13.37 6.41 2.37
CA TYR A 101 -13.88 5.24 3.08
C TYR A 101 -14.98 5.65 4.09
N ASP A 102 -14.73 6.69 4.89
CA ASP A 102 -15.70 7.21 5.85
C ASP A 102 -16.99 7.68 5.17
N ALA A 103 -16.88 8.40 4.06
CA ALA A 103 -18.03 8.90 3.29
C ALA A 103 -18.81 7.74 2.62
N LEU A 104 -18.12 6.74 2.06
CA LEU A 104 -18.73 5.56 1.48
C LEU A 104 -19.50 4.76 2.54
N HIS A 105 -18.86 4.47 3.68
CA HIS A 105 -19.52 3.73 4.76
C HIS A 105 -20.71 4.49 5.37
N SER A 106 -20.58 5.81 5.55
CA SER A 106 -21.67 6.64 6.06
C SER A 106 -22.88 6.67 5.11
N THR A 107 -22.63 6.65 3.79
CA THR A 107 -23.71 6.72 2.79
C THR A 107 -24.28 5.36 2.45
N TYR A 108 -23.46 4.31 2.46
CA TYR A 108 -23.80 2.94 2.10
C TYR A 108 -23.29 1.97 3.18
N PRO A 109 -23.87 1.98 4.38
CA PRO A 109 -23.37 1.17 5.52
C PRO A 109 -23.49 -0.34 5.30
N GLU A 110 -24.24 -0.78 4.32
CA GLU A 110 -24.40 -2.19 3.94
C GLU A 110 -23.29 -2.70 3.00
N TRP A 111 -22.44 -1.82 2.47
CA TRP A 111 -21.39 -2.25 1.55
C TRP A 111 -20.22 -2.88 2.30
N PHE A 112 -19.72 -3.98 1.77
CA PHE A 112 -18.47 -4.60 2.20
C PHE A 112 -17.30 -3.96 1.46
N LEU A 113 -16.63 -3.00 2.10
CA LEU A 113 -15.57 -2.19 1.50
C LEU A 113 -14.19 -2.83 1.64
N TYR A 114 -13.37 -2.69 0.61
CA TYR A 114 -11.92 -2.95 0.68
C TYR A 114 -11.17 -2.08 -0.33
N GLY A 115 -9.88 -1.86 -0.08
CA GLY A 115 -8.98 -1.21 -1.03
C GLY A 115 -8.57 -2.20 -2.11
N SER A 116 -9.22 -2.18 -3.26
CA SER A 116 -8.91 -3.09 -4.35
C SER A 116 -7.62 -2.74 -5.08
N GLU A 117 -7.18 -1.49 -4.94
CA GLU A 117 -5.89 -0.99 -5.38
C GLU A 117 -5.54 0.23 -4.54
N THR A 118 -4.42 0.18 -3.82
CA THR A 118 -4.03 1.20 -2.87
C THR A 118 -2.59 1.65 -3.08
N ALA A 119 -2.14 2.60 -2.28
CA ALA A 119 -0.82 3.18 -2.32
C ALA A 119 -0.49 3.82 -3.68
N SER A 120 0.20 3.18 -4.60
CA SER A 120 0.95 3.81 -5.69
C SER A 120 2.03 4.75 -5.15
N ALA A 121 2.64 4.37 -4.04
CA ALA A 121 3.90 4.94 -3.60
C ALA A 121 5.00 4.58 -4.60
N VAL A 122 5.93 5.48 -4.78
CA VAL A 122 7.02 5.30 -5.76
C VAL A 122 8.36 5.47 -5.09
N ASN A 123 9.23 4.49 -5.22
CA ASN A 123 10.56 4.49 -4.61
C ASN A 123 11.55 3.61 -5.38
N SER A 124 12.83 3.92 -5.20
CA SER A 124 13.94 3.08 -5.63
C SER A 124 14.50 2.31 -4.43
N ARG A 125 15.23 1.23 -4.66
CA ARG A 125 15.88 0.48 -3.60
C ARG A 125 17.23 1.10 -3.25
N GLY A 126 17.46 1.41 -1.96
CA GLY A 126 18.76 1.83 -1.43
C GLY A 126 19.18 3.26 -1.81
N VAL A 127 18.24 4.15 -2.10
CA VAL A 127 18.50 5.54 -2.47
C VAL A 127 18.07 6.48 -1.35
N TYR A 128 19.01 7.12 -0.67
CA TYR A 128 18.75 7.96 0.51
C TYR A 128 19.18 9.40 0.34
N THR A 129 19.71 9.76 -0.84
CA THR A 129 20.19 11.10 -1.17
C THR A 129 19.16 11.95 -1.90
N THR A 130 18.09 11.34 -2.40
CA THR A 130 17.03 12.04 -3.14
C THR A 130 15.95 12.56 -2.18
N LYS A 131 15.56 13.83 -2.32
CA LYS A 131 14.51 14.45 -1.51
C LYS A 131 13.15 13.82 -1.73
N ALA A 132 12.33 13.84 -0.67
CA ALA A 132 10.93 13.46 -0.75
C ALA A 132 10.19 14.20 -1.87
N ASN A 133 9.35 13.48 -2.59
CA ASN A 133 8.51 14.01 -3.70
C ASN A 133 9.30 14.83 -4.75
N ALA A 134 10.62 14.68 -4.79
CA ALA A 134 11.43 15.33 -5.81
C ALA A 134 11.13 14.73 -7.19
N ALA A 135 11.29 15.53 -8.23
CA ALA A 135 11.47 14.99 -9.56
C ALA A 135 12.64 14.01 -9.55
N LEU A 136 12.59 13.01 -10.43
CA LEU A 136 13.68 12.07 -10.57
C LEU A 136 15.00 12.84 -10.76
N ASP A 137 16.01 12.45 -10.01
CA ASP A 137 17.36 12.99 -10.17
C ASP A 137 17.96 12.65 -11.54
N GLN A 138 19.21 13.01 -11.76
CA GLN A 138 19.91 12.75 -13.05
C GLN A 138 19.95 11.25 -13.37
N ASP A 139 20.02 10.40 -12.35
CA ASP A 139 20.06 8.94 -12.47
C ASP A 139 18.66 8.31 -12.54
N LYS A 140 17.62 9.14 -12.52
CA LYS A 140 16.22 8.69 -12.53
C LYS A 140 15.87 7.81 -11.34
N GLN A 141 16.37 8.19 -10.15
CA GLN A 141 16.11 7.52 -8.89
C GLN A 141 15.13 8.31 -8.02
N LEU A 142 14.39 7.59 -7.20
CA LEU A 142 13.49 8.13 -6.19
C LEU A 142 13.97 7.75 -4.81
N THR A 143 13.63 8.53 -3.80
CA THR A 143 13.99 8.20 -2.43
C THR A 143 13.44 6.83 -2.02
N SER A 144 14.21 6.08 -1.24
CA SER A 144 13.78 4.81 -0.64
C SER A 144 12.88 4.99 0.58
N TYR A 145 12.87 6.17 1.18
CA TYR A 145 11.92 6.50 2.24
C TYR A 145 10.49 6.49 1.72
N ASP A 146 9.53 6.19 2.58
CA ASP A 146 8.10 6.28 2.27
C ASP A 146 7.65 7.74 2.21
N LYS A 147 8.10 8.47 1.17
CA LYS A 147 7.90 9.92 1.02
C LYS A 147 7.53 10.37 -0.39
N SER A 148 7.33 9.43 -1.30
CA SER A 148 6.99 9.76 -2.69
C SER A 148 5.83 8.92 -3.17
N LYS A 149 4.89 9.58 -3.84
CA LYS A 149 3.68 8.99 -4.41
C LYS A 149 3.26 9.71 -5.68
N VAL A 150 2.42 9.08 -6.47
CA VAL A 150 1.74 9.75 -7.60
C VAL A 150 0.54 10.58 -7.12
N ASN A 151 0.06 11.48 -7.97
CA ASN A 151 -1.01 12.42 -7.58
C ASN A 151 -2.32 11.77 -7.12
N TRP A 152 -2.64 10.60 -7.62
CA TRP A 152 -3.85 9.85 -7.24
C TRP A 152 -3.62 8.85 -6.13
N GLY A 153 -2.35 8.62 -5.75
CA GLY A 153 -1.93 7.61 -4.80
C GLY A 153 -1.79 8.11 -3.37
N ALA A 154 -1.33 7.22 -2.53
CA ALA A 154 -0.98 7.43 -1.14
C ALA A 154 0.43 6.87 -0.88
N LEU A 155 1.10 7.31 0.18
CA LEU A 155 2.27 6.63 0.72
C LEU A 155 1.87 5.24 1.21
N ALA A 156 2.82 4.32 1.32
CA ALA A 156 2.54 2.97 1.83
C ALA A 156 1.92 3.03 3.23
N SER A 157 2.50 3.85 4.11
CA SER A 157 1.99 4.06 5.47
C SER A 157 0.62 4.76 5.51
N GLU A 158 0.36 5.73 4.63
CA GLU A 158 -0.95 6.38 4.53
C GLU A 158 -2.04 5.38 4.15
N ALA A 159 -1.79 4.59 3.09
CA ALA A 159 -2.76 3.62 2.59
C ALA A 159 -3.11 2.59 3.66
N TRP A 160 -2.11 1.99 4.29
CA TRP A 160 -2.34 0.99 5.34
C TRP A 160 -3.00 1.58 6.60
N TYR A 161 -2.56 2.77 7.04
CA TYR A 161 -3.19 3.46 8.17
C TYR A 161 -4.67 3.71 7.92
N ASP A 162 -5.04 4.16 6.73
CA ASP A 162 -6.42 4.41 6.35
C ASP A 162 -7.29 3.15 6.37
N VAL A 163 -6.71 2.00 6.07
CA VAL A 163 -7.40 0.70 6.12
C VAL A 163 -7.50 0.17 7.54
N ILE A 164 -6.36 0.01 8.24
CA ILE A 164 -6.33 -0.70 9.51
C ILE A 164 -7.03 0.04 10.65
N THR A 165 -7.19 1.36 10.55
CA THR A 165 -7.91 2.17 11.53
C THR A 165 -9.42 2.23 11.29
N ARG A 166 -9.95 1.50 10.31
CA ARG A 166 -11.37 1.47 9.94
C ARG A 166 -11.92 0.06 9.93
N ASP A 167 -12.62 -0.33 10.99
CA ASP A 167 -13.16 -1.68 11.18
C ASP A 167 -14.12 -2.15 10.06
N PHE A 168 -14.64 -1.22 9.28
CA PHE A 168 -15.55 -1.48 8.16
C PHE A 168 -14.82 -1.65 6.81
N VAL A 169 -13.49 -1.54 6.78
CA VAL A 169 -12.67 -1.81 5.59
C VAL A 169 -11.97 -3.15 5.77
N ALA A 170 -12.27 -4.11 4.91
CA ALA A 170 -11.82 -5.50 5.07
C ALA A 170 -10.32 -5.72 4.84
N GLY A 171 -9.63 -4.80 4.17
CA GLY A 171 -8.20 -4.91 3.86
C GLY A 171 -7.83 -4.14 2.61
N GLU A 172 -6.61 -4.36 2.11
CA GLU A 172 -6.12 -3.72 0.89
C GLU A 172 -5.31 -4.64 -0.01
N TYR A 173 -5.27 -4.27 -1.29
CA TYR A 173 -4.33 -4.78 -2.28
C TYR A 173 -3.46 -3.64 -2.78
N VAL A 174 -2.16 -3.76 -2.59
CA VAL A 174 -1.20 -2.70 -2.92
C VAL A 174 -0.88 -2.71 -4.40
N TRP A 175 -0.92 -1.55 -5.04
CA TRP A 175 -0.31 -1.32 -6.34
C TRP A 175 1.13 -0.83 -6.15
N THR A 176 2.16 -1.70 -6.34
CA THR A 176 2.07 -3.09 -6.76
C THR A 176 3.16 -3.94 -6.11
N GLY A 177 3.07 -5.25 -6.25
CA GLY A 177 4.05 -6.18 -5.67
C GLY A 177 5.45 -6.03 -6.27
N PHE A 178 5.56 -5.92 -7.59
CA PHE A 178 6.83 -5.83 -8.31
C PHE A 178 6.89 -4.60 -9.20
N ASP A 179 8.08 -4.01 -9.31
CA ASP A 179 8.35 -3.07 -10.39
C ASP A 179 8.22 -3.76 -11.74
N TYR A 180 7.74 -3.02 -12.73
CA TYR A 180 7.57 -3.50 -14.09
C TYR A 180 8.07 -2.49 -15.12
N ILE A 181 8.38 -2.97 -16.31
CA ILE A 181 8.85 -2.15 -17.43
C ILE A 181 7.63 -1.73 -18.26
N GLY A 182 7.61 -0.49 -18.71
CA GLY A 182 6.65 -0.01 -19.71
C GLY A 182 5.72 1.11 -19.23
N GLU A 183 5.63 1.41 -17.95
CA GLU A 183 4.86 2.53 -17.41
C GLU A 183 5.76 3.56 -16.74
N PRO A 184 6.19 4.62 -17.47
CA PRO A 184 7.03 5.68 -16.89
C PRO A 184 6.22 6.71 -16.12
N THR A 185 5.08 6.30 -15.55
CA THR A 185 4.14 7.18 -14.85
C THR A 185 4.77 8.03 -13.76
N PRO A 186 5.68 7.51 -12.92
CA PRO A 186 6.36 8.32 -11.93
C PRO A 186 7.09 9.52 -12.52
N ALA A 187 7.72 9.39 -13.68
CA ALA A 187 8.41 10.50 -14.33
C ALA A 187 7.46 11.62 -14.78
N ASN A 188 6.20 11.28 -15.02
CA ASN A 188 5.21 12.20 -15.57
C ASN A 188 4.25 12.77 -14.53
N LYS A 189 4.06 12.10 -13.38
CA LYS A 189 2.95 12.39 -12.46
C LYS A 189 3.30 12.23 -10.98
N ILE A 190 4.55 12.41 -10.61
CA ILE A 190 4.91 12.47 -9.18
C ILE A 190 4.45 13.79 -8.63
N ASN A 191 3.61 13.74 -7.60
CA ASN A 191 3.19 14.86 -6.73
C ASN A 191 3.32 16.24 -7.36
N ALA A 192 2.38 16.67 -8.14
CA ALA A 192 2.35 18.02 -8.68
C ALA A 192 3.33 18.32 -9.84
N GLY A 193 3.39 17.45 -10.81
CA GLY A 193 3.91 17.85 -12.10
C GLY A 193 5.41 17.67 -12.25
N ALA A 194 5.89 16.54 -11.85
CA ALA A 194 7.22 16.13 -12.23
C ALA A 194 7.35 16.16 -13.74
N ALA A 195 8.47 16.68 -14.14
CA ALA A 195 8.78 16.92 -15.54
C ALA A 195 8.64 15.67 -16.38
N THR A 196 7.91 15.82 -17.46
CA THR A 196 7.88 14.89 -18.58
C THR A 196 9.18 14.92 -19.38
N SER A 197 10.33 15.00 -18.72
CA SER A 197 11.59 15.11 -19.42
C SER A 197 11.98 13.78 -20.03
N TRP A 198 12.19 13.77 -21.32
CA TRP A 198 12.80 12.65 -22.03
C TRP A 198 14.33 12.66 -21.86
N PRO A 199 14.99 11.51 -21.70
CA PRO A 199 14.40 10.18 -21.64
C PRO A 199 13.76 9.90 -20.28
N SER A 200 12.52 9.42 -20.30
CA SER A 200 11.89 8.92 -19.07
C SER A 200 12.48 7.56 -18.67
N PRO A 201 12.44 7.22 -17.38
CA PRO A 201 12.85 5.89 -16.95
C PRO A 201 11.92 4.84 -17.54
N LYS A 202 12.43 3.64 -17.74
CA LYS A 202 11.63 2.53 -18.26
C LYS A 202 10.93 1.75 -17.17
N ASN A 203 11.30 1.97 -15.93
CA ASN A 203 10.78 1.30 -14.74
C ASN A 203 9.58 2.05 -14.16
N SER A 204 8.63 1.31 -13.56
CA SER A 204 7.43 1.89 -12.97
C SER A 204 7.66 2.52 -11.60
N TYR A 205 8.57 1.99 -10.78
CA TYR A 205 8.87 2.35 -9.38
C TYR A 205 7.75 2.08 -8.36
N PHE A 206 6.61 1.53 -8.74
CA PHE A 206 5.49 1.23 -7.85
C PHE A 206 5.70 -0.02 -6.98
N GLY A 207 6.55 -0.94 -7.42
CA GLY A 207 6.77 -2.21 -6.74
C GLY A 207 7.32 -2.06 -5.32
N ILE A 208 6.88 -2.92 -4.41
CA ILE A 208 7.55 -3.12 -3.11
C ILE A 208 8.79 -4.00 -3.24
N VAL A 209 8.90 -4.70 -4.38
CA VAL A 209 10.07 -5.47 -4.83
C VAL A 209 10.51 -4.89 -6.17
N ASP A 210 11.81 -4.76 -6.38
CA ASP A 210 12.35 -4.23 -7.65
C ASP A 210 12.29 -5.23 -8.80
N THR A 211 12.63 -4.79 -10.02
CA THR A 211 12.64 -5.64 -11.22
C THR A 211 13.66 -6.79 -11.16
N ALA A 212 14.63 -6.74 -10.25
CA ALA A 212 15.58 -7.83 -10.02
C ALA A 212 15.07 -8.85 -8.99
N GLY A 213 13.88 -8.65 -8.43
CA GLY A 213 13.30 -9.51 -7.40
C GLY A 213 13.84 -9.23 -5.99
N LEU A 214 14.47 -8.06 -5.78
CA LEU A 214 15.01 -7.68 -4.48
C LEU A 214 14.04 -6.75 -3.73
N PRO A 215 13.81 -6.98 -2.41
CA PRO A 215 12.92 -6.16 -1.62
C PRO A 215 13.44 -4.72 -1.51
N LYS A 216 12.53 -3.75 -1.64
CA LYS A 216 12.77 -2.35 -1.29
C LYS A 216 12.49 -2.11 0.19
N ASP A 217 12.79 -0.91 0.71
CA ASP A 217 12.52 -0.61 2.12
C ASP A 217 11.03 -0.72 2.46
N SER A 218 10.13 -0.35 1.54
CA SER A 218 8.68 -0.50 1.69
C SER A 218 8.21 -1.95 1.86
N TYR A 219 8.94 -2.95 1.34
CA TYR A 219 8.66 -4.36 1.61
C TYR A 219 8.70 -4.66 3.11
N TYR A 220 9.71 -4.16 3.80
CA TYR A 220 9.87 -4.39 5.24
C TYR A 220 8.84 -3.61 6.07
N PHE A 221 8.34 -2.47 5.57
CA PHE A 221 7.18 -1.82 6.15
C PHE A 221 5.98 -2.77 6.15
N TYR A 222 5.58 -3.28 4.98
CA TYR A 222 4.45 -4.22 4.89
C TYR A 222 4.71 -5.53 5.65
N GLN A 223 5.93 -6.07 5.62
CA GLN A 223 6.27 -7.24 6.40
C GLN A 223 6.04 -7.02 7.90
N SER A 224 6.41 -5.86 8.43
CA SER A 224 6.20 -5.52 9.85
C SER A 224 4.73 -5.36 10.24
N GLN A 225 3.84 -5.14 9.25
CA GLN A 225 2.41 -4.95 9.48
C GLN A 225 1.58 -6.20 9.22
N TRP A 226 2.02 -7.09 8.33
CA TRP A 226 1.21 -8.17 7.80
C TRP A 226 1.72 -9.57 8.11
N ASN A 227 2.97 -9.73 8.54
CA ASN A 227 3.57 -11.04 8.72
C ASN A 227 3.89 -11.32 10.19
N ASP A 228 3.01 -12.04 10.87
CA ASP A 228 3.18 -12.44 12.26
C ASP A 228 4.15 -13.62 12.46
N GLU A 229 4.58 -14.27 11.37
CA GLU A 229 5.45 -15.44 11.43
C GLU A 229 6.95 -15.07 11.42
N VAL A 230 7.27 -13.86 10.96
CA VAL A 230 8.65 -13.38 10.78
C VAL A 230 8.86 -12.09 11.54
N ASN A 231 9.76 -12.14 12.52
CA ASN A 231 10.17 -10.92 13.23
C ASN A 231 10.87 -9.95 12.29
N THR A 232 10.35 -8.74 12.20
CA THR A 232 10.87 -7.70 11.33
C THR A 232 11.63 -6.66 12.14
N LEU A 233 12.86 -6.39 11.74
CA LEU A 233 13.64 -5.22 12.15
C LEU A 233 14.45 -4.74 10.95
N HIS A 234 14.00 -3.69 10.33
CA HIS A 234 14.66 -3.09 9.18
C HIS A 234 14.99 -1.63 9.47
N VAL A 235 16.23 -1.25 9.23
CA VAL A 235 16.75 0.10 9.51
C VAL A 235 17.20 0.74 8.22
N LEU A 236 16.69 1.92 7.94
CA LEU A 236 17.18 2.78 6.87
C LEU A 236 17.58 4.15 7.43
N PRO A 237 18.55 4.81 6.82
CA PRO A 237 19.34 4.44 5.65
C PRO A 237 20.54 3.55 6.00
N THR A 238 21.22 3.01 4.98
CA THR A 238 22.57 2.47 5.14
C THR A 238 23.49 3.55 5.67
N TRP A 239 24.25 3.26 6.73
CA TRP A 239 25.09 4.27 7.44
C TRP A 239 26.42 4.54 6.74
N ASN A 240 26.34 5.01 5.49
CA ASN A 240 27.49 5.37 4.67
C ASN A 240 27.40 6.85 4.28
N GLU A 241 28.38 7.65 4.65
CA GLU A 241 28.38 9.11 4.49
C GLU A 241 28.07 9.58 3.06
N ASP A 242 28.60 8.89 2.06
CA ASP A 242 28.42 9.25 0.65
C ASP A 242 26.99 8.96 0.14
N SER A 243 26.22 8.18 0.89
CA SER A 243 24.86 7.75 0.56
C SER A 243 23.79 8.36 1.44
N LEU A 244 24.14 9.34 2.27
CA LEU A 244 23.24 9.95 3.24
C LEU A 244 22.86 11.37 2.87
N MET A 245 21.62 11.73 3.17
CA MET A 245 21.18 13.11 3.22
C MET A 245 21.15 13.59 4.68
N LYS A 246 21.80 14.71 4.94
CA LYS A 246 21.83 15.35 6.27
C LYS A 246 20.96 16.60 6.25
N ASP A 247 20.29 16.89 7.34
CA ASP A 247 19.60 18.17 7.54
C ASP A 247 20.61 19.32 7.77
N GLU A 248 20.10 20.53 7.92
CA GLU A 248 20.93 21.73 8.15
C GLU A 248 21.76 21.67 9.46
N LYS A 249 21.39 20.78 10.38
CA LYS A 249 22.09 20.56 11.65
C LYS A 249 23.06 19.38 11.60
N GLY A 250 23.16 18.71 10.44
CA GLY A 250 24.00 17.54 10.25
C GLY A 250 23.36 16.23 10.73
N ASN A 251 22.06 16.20 11.01
CA ASN A 251 21.38 14.99 11.41
C ASN A 251 20.90 14.19 10.19
N VAL A 252 20.87 12.89 10.35
CA VAL A 252 20.29 11.91 9.42
C VAL A 252 18.96 11.45 9.97
N GLU A 253 17.94 11.40 9.11
CA GLU A 253 16.68 10.74 9.45
C GLU A 253 16.88 9.23 9.39
N VAL A 254 16.70 8.56 10.52
CA VAL A 254 16.74 7.10 10.61
C VAL A 254 15.33 6.60 10.82
N VAL A 255 14.88 5.71 9.93
CA VAL A 255 13.58 5.06 10.02
C VAL A 255 13.77 3.59 10.38
N VAL A 256 12.89 3.07 11.21
CA VAL A 256 12.87 1.66 11.59
C VAL A 256 11.48 1.08 11.38
N TYR A 257 11.40 0.06 10.52
CA TYR A 257 10.23 -0.79 10.37
C TYR A 257 10.38 -2.02 11.26
N SER A 258 9.45 -2.24 12.16
CA SER A 258 9.51 -3.35 13.10
C SER A 258 8.13 -3.72 13.67
N ASP A 259 7.95 -4.99 13.95
CA ASP A 259 6.82 -5.57 14.69
C ASP A 259 7.12 -5.73 16.20
N ALA A 260 8.33 -5.36 16.64
CA ALA A 260 8.75 -5.44 18.03
C ALA A 260 8.02 -4.41 18.92
N ALA A 261 7.92 -4.69 20.23
CA ALA A 261 7.29 -3.76 21.16
C ALA A 261 8.15 -2.51 21.42
N LYS A 262 9.47 -2.64 21.33
CA LYS A 262 10.42 -1.55 21.55
C LYS A 262 11.68 -1.72 20.70
N VAL A 263 12.23 -0.61 20.25
CA VAL A 263 13.54 -0.57 19.56
C VAL A 263 14.45 0.45 20.23
N LYS A 264 15.71 0.07 20.42
CA LYS A 264 16.80 0.93 20.83
C LYS A 264 17.79 1.11 19.69
N LEU A 265 18.26 2.34 19.52
CA LEU A 265 19.35 2.66 18.59
C LEU A 265 20.65 2.87 19.34
N PHE A 266 21.73 2.41 18.72
CA PHE A 266 23.09 2.57 19.20
C PHE A 266 23.95 3.13 18.06
N LEU A 267 24.80 4.09 18.37
CA LEU A 267 25.83 4.60 17.49
C LEU A 267 27.18 4.35 18.18
N ASN A 268 28.07 3.64 17.51
CA ASN A 268 29.37 3.24 18.05
C ASN A 268 29.26 2.57 19.45
N ASP A 269 28.30 1.63 19.58
CA ASP A 269 27.93 0.91 20.81
C ASP A 269 27.34 1.74 21.95
N SER A 270 27.23 3.05 21.81
CA SER A 270 26.53 3.92 22.76
C SER A 270 25.04 4.00 22.43
N GLU A 271 24.16 3.75 23.40
CA GLU A 271 22.73 3.94 23.22
C GLU A 271 22.43 5.42 23.00
N ILE A 272 21.72 5.74 21.91
CA ILE A 272 21.43 7.12 21.53
C ILE A 272 19.94 7.47 21.58
N ALA A 273 19.06 6.46 21.41
CA ALA A 273 17.62 6.67 21.43
C ALA A 273 16.87 5.36 21.66
N GLU A 274 15.64 5.47 22.15
CA GLU A 274 14.66 4.38 22.15
C GLU A 274 13.27 4.88 21.79
N GLN A 275 12.46 4.02 21.18
CA GLN A 275 11.02 4.22 21.00
C GLN A 275 10.27 2.93 21.29
N THR A 276 9.00 3.07 21.66
CA THR A 276 8.11 1.97 22.03
C THR A 276 6.83 2.08 21.21
N PHE A 277 6.31 0.95 20.78
CA PHE A 277 4.98 0.87 20.18
C PHE A 277 3.88 0.66 21.23
N GLU A 278 2.70 1.16 20.93
CA GLU A 278 1.43 0.83 21.60
C GLU A 278 0.64 -0.11 20.68
N GLU A 279 0.14 -1.21 21.26
CA GLU A 279 -0.70 -2.15 20.52
C GLU A 279 -2.15 -1.69 20.54
N HIS A 280 -2.81 -1.79 19.39
CA HIS A 280 -4.23 -1.58 19.18
C HIS A 280 -4.87 -2.86 18.68
N THR A 281 -6.18 -2.97 18.85
CA THR A 281 -6.96 -4.09 18.32
C THR A 281 -8.17 -3.54 17.59
N THR A 282 -8.39 -3.94 16.36
CA THR A 282 -9.57 -3.59 15.57
C THR A 282 -10.81 -4.29 16.11
N GLY A 283 -12.00 -3.83 15.72
CA GLY A 283 -13.26 -4.50 16.07
C GLY A 283 -13.36 -5.94 15.56
N ALA A 284 -12.63 -6.27 14.48
CA ALA A 284 -12.51 -7.64 13.96
C ALA A 284 -11.46 -8.49 14.69
N GLY A 285 -10.73 -7.93 15.66
CA GLY A 285 -9.74 -8.63 16.47
C GLY A 285 -8.31 -8.63 15.91
N TYR A 286 -8.06 -7.92 14.81
CA TYR A 286 -6.70 -7.76 14.27
C TYR A 286 -5.88 -6.79 15.11
N LYS A 287 -4.60 -7.10 15.28
CA LYS A 287 -3.67 -6.29 16.05
C LYS A 287 -2.80 -5.44 15.12
N TYR A 288 -2.58 -4.20 15.52
CA TYR A 288 -1.61 -3.32 14.88
C TYR A 288 -0.94 -2.43 15.94
N GLN A 289 0.14 -1.77 15.56
CA GLN A 289 0.93 -0.98 16.49
C GLN A 289 1.14 0.44 15.96
N THR A 290 1.15 1.41 16.87
CA THR A 290 1.58 2.77 16.59
C THR A 290 2.66 3.19 17.58
N VAL A 291 3.57 4.04 17.16
CA VAL A 291 4.60 4.60 18.06
C VAL A 291 3.91 5.40 19.15
N LYS A 292 4.24 5.09 20.40
CA LYS A 292 3.65 5.69 21.58
C LYS A 292 3.69 7.23 21.54
N GLY A 293 2.52 7.84 21.67
CA GLY A 293 2.35 9.29 21.66
C GLY A 293 2.39 9.92 20.27
N LYS A 294 2.44 9.13 19.18
CA LYS A 294 2.28 9.62 17.80
C LYS A 294 0.91 9.24 17.25
N THR A 295 0.45 10.01 16.27
CA THR A 295 -0.84 9.79 15.57
C THR A 295 -0.65 9.92 14.07
N GLY A 296 -1.62 9.41 13.29
CA GLY A 296 -1.55 9.43 11.83
C GLY A 296 -0.61 8.36 11.29
N HIS A 297 -0.45 8.34 9.98
CA HIS A 297 0.29 7.27 9.29
C HIS A 297 1.78 7.19 9.68
N GLU A 298 2.41 8.32 10.02
CA GLU A 298 3.80 8.33 10.49
C GLU A 298 3.99 7.66 11.87
N SER A 299 2.90 7.34 12.57
CA SER A 299 2.95 6.54 13.79
C SER A 299 3.13 5.04 13.53
N MET A 300 2.97 4.58 12.28
CA MET A 300 3.10 3.16 11.92
C MET A 300 4.56 2.68 11.90
N TYR A 301 5.52 3.57 12.02
CA TYR A 301 6.95 3.26 12.06
C TYR A 301 7.73 4.24 12.96
N MET A 302 8.90 3.82 13.38
CA MET A 302 9.76 4.66 14.20
C MET A 302 10.65 5.56 13.36
N THR A 303 10.77 6.83 13.77
CA THR A 303 11.64 7.82 13.12
C THR A 303 12.51 8.49 14.17
N PHE A 304 13.82 8.57 13.90
CA PHE A 304 14.80 9.18 14.76
C PHE A 304 15.61 10.22 13.99
N SER A 305 15.95 11.32 14.64
CA SER A 305 16.91 12.31 14.10
C SER A 305 18.26 12.08 14.77
N VAL A 306 19.23 11.57 14.02
CA VAL A 306 20.52 11.11 14.55
C VAL A 306 21.65 11.97 14.01
N PRO A 307 22.44 12.68 14.86
CA PRO A 307 23.62 13.37 14.40
C PRO A 307 24.57 12.39 13.71
N TYR A 308 25.03 12.75 12.49
CA TYR A 308 25.93 11.88 11.79
C TYR A 308 27.30 11.84 12.47
N GLU A 309 27.73 10.62 12.79
CA GLU A 309 29.07 10.30 13.22
C GLU A 309 29.54 9.05 12.49
N LYS A 310 30.79 9.05 12.05
CA LYS A 310 31.37 7.89 11.37
C LYS A 310 31.43 6.68 12.31
N GLY A 311 30.95 5.55 11.84
CA GLY A 311 30.94 4.31 12.62
C GLY A 311 29.78 3.41 12.27
N THR A 312 29.28 2.69 13.26
CA THR A 312 28.22 1.70 13.09
C THR A 312 26.94 2.14 13.76
N LEU A 313 25.86 2.26 12.98
CA LEU A 313 24.49 2.38 13.49
C LEU A 313 23.91 0.97 13.70
N LYS A 314 23.35 0.71 14.89
CA LYS A 314 22.78 -0.57 15.26
C LYS A 314 21.39 -0.36 15.87
N ALA A 315 20.41 -1.17 15.46
CA ALA A 315 19.13 -1.28 16.12
C ALA A 315 19.03 -2.61 16.90
N VAL A 316 18.35 -2.57 18.03
CA VAL A 316 18.05 -3.73 18.85
C VAL A 316 16.56 -3.73 19.16
N ALA A 317 15.87 -4.78 18.77
CA ALA A 317 14.44 -4.99 19.00
C ALA A 317 14.19 -5.82 20.26
N TYR A 318 13.12 -5.50 20.97
CA TYR A 318 12.68 -6.16 22.18
C TYR A 318 11.21 -6.54 22.08
N ASP A 319 10.86 -7.74 22.56
CA ASP A 319 9.49 -8.20 22.72
C ASP A 319 8.72 -7.43 23.82
N LYS A 320 7.45 -7.79 24.06
CA LYS A 320 6.62 -7.17 25.13
C LYS A 320 7.17 -7.38 26.54
N GLY A 321 7.95 -8.45 26.77
CA GLY A 321 8.66 -8.71 28.03
C GLY A 321 9.99 -7.97 28.13
N TYR A 322 10.32 -7.17 27.10
CA TYR A 322 11.62 -6.52 26.93
C TYR A 322 12.79 -7.49 26.89
N HIS A 323 12.51 -8.74 26.48
CA HIS A 323 13.57 -9.68 26.15
C HIS A 323 14.17 -9.31 24.78
N TYR A 324 15.46 -9.53 24.65
CA TYR A 324 16.17 -9.34 23.41
C TYR A 324 15.55 -10.23 22.31
N SER A 325 15.13 -9.62 21.21
CA SER A 325 14.58 -10.33 20.08
C SER A 325 15.64 -10.57 19.01
N PHE A 326 16.19 -9.52 18.43
CA PHE A 326 17.27 -9.63 17.43
C PHE A 326 17.97 -8.29 17.17
N ARG A 327 19.11 -8.32 16.45
CA ARG A 327 19.94 -7.16 16.12
C ARG A 327 20.07 -7.00 14.62
N LEU A 328 20.07 -5.74 14.18
CA LEU A 328 20.45 -5.36 12.83
C LEU A 328 21.55 -4.30 12.90
N TYR A 329 22.51 -4.40 12.00
CA TYR A 329 23.56 -3.43 11.82
C TYR A 329 23.40 -2.75 10.46
N SER A 330 23.40 -1.44 10.45
CA SER A 330 23.60 -0.64 9.25
C SER A 330 25.06 -0.21 9.22
N LEU A 331 25.81 -0.69 8.24
CA LEU A 331 27.24 -0.40 8.04
C LEU A 331 27.40 0.74 7.05
#